data_08a3e5ffd6f3b1e4ab460cda36bb374a
#
_entry.id   08a3e5ffd6f3b1e4ab460cda36bb374a
#
_cell.length_a   1.000
_cell.length_b   1.000
_cell.length_c   1.000
_cell.angle_alpha   90.00
_cell.angle_beta   90.00
_cell.angle_gamma   90.00
#
_symmetry.space_group_name_H-M   'P 1'
#
loop_
_entity.id
_entity.type
_entity.pdbx_description
1 polymer ?
#
loop_
_entity_poly.entity_id
_entity_poly.type
_entity_poly.pdbx_seq_one_letter_code
_entity_poly.pdbx_strand_id
1 'polypeptide(L)'
;GGTVTPGNSSGINDGAAALLLTTFKEAQQNSLKPLAKIISWASVGLEPSLMGLGPIEAIRQASKKVNWNLNEIDLFEINEAFAAQAIAVISELGIDENKVNVNGGAIALGHPIGASGARILVTLIHEMKKQNKKRGCAALCIGGGMGIALCIETVSYTHLRAHETDR
;
A
#
# COMPACT_ATOMS: atom_id res chain seq x y z
N GLY A 1 0.25 21.47 24.00
CA GLY A 1 0.66 21.73 22.64
C GLY A 1 0.74 20.45 21.86
N GLY A 2 0.21 20.47 20.62
CA GLY A 2 0.31 19.33 19.71
C GLY A 2 1.63 19.33 18.95
N THR A 3 1.92 18.22 18.26
CA THR A 3 3.14 18.03 17.44
C THR A 3 2.90 18.25 15.95
N VAL A 4 1.63 18.25 15.51
CA VAL A 4 1.25 18.44 14.11
C VAL A 4 1.33 19.90 13.72
N THR A 5 2.02 20.19 12.62
CA THR A 5 2.21 21.54 12.06
C THR A 5 2.04 21.49 10.53
N PRO A 6 1.85 22.64 9.85
CA PRO A 6 1.88 22.66 8.39
C PRO A 6 3.16 22.09 7.77
N GLY A 7 4.30 22.19 8.46
CA GLY A 7 5.58 21.70 7.98
C GLY A 7 5.80 20.18 8.10
N ASN A 8 4.97 19.50 8.88
CA ASN A 8 5.03 18.05 9.04
C ASN A 8 3.71 17.33 8.71
N SER A 9 2.90 17.99 7.89
CA SER A 9 1.64 17.50 7.37
C SER A 9 1.69 17.48 5.84
N SER A 10 0.93 16.58 5.22
CA SER A 10 0.74 16.61 3.78
C SER A 10 -0.05 17.86 3.36
N GLY A 11 0.25 18.39 2.18
CA GLY A 11 -0.57 19.40 1.55
C GLY A 11 -1.84 18.81 0.95
N ILE A 12 -2.85 19.63 0.72
CA ILE A 12 -4.00 19.29 -0.12
C ILE A 12 -3.60 19.66 -1.55
N ASN A 13 -3.51 18.69 -2.43
CA ASN A 13 -2.93 18.84 -3.75
C ASN A 13 -3.84 18.27 -4.83
N ASP A 14 -3.70 18.79 -6.03
CA ASP A 14 -4.24 18.17 -7.23
C ASP A 14 -3.32 17.03 -7.69
N GLY A 15 -3.90 15.97 -8.21
CA GLY A 15 -3.15 14.84 -8.74
C GLY A 15 -4.05 13.77 -9.34
N ALA A 16 -3.49 12.95 -10.19
CA ALA A 16 -4.16 11.82 -10.79
C ALA A 16 -3.24 10.59 -10.84
N ALA A 17 -3.84 9.42 -10.71
CA ALA A 17 -3.18 8.14 -10.91
C ALA A 17 -4.17 7.15 -11.51
N ALA A 18 -3.68 6.24 -12.34
CA ALA A 18 -4.52 5.24 -12.99
C ALA A 18 -3.92 3.84 -12.83
N LEU A 19 -4.78 2.86 -12.62
CA LEU A 19 -4.45 1.44 -12.55
C LEU A 19 -5.41 0.68 -13.46
N LEU A 20 -4.86 -0.20 -14.30
CA LEU A 20 -5.67 -1.16 -15.04
C LEU A 20 -5.80 -2.44 -14.20
N LEU A 21 -7.03 -2.77 -13.85
CA LEU A 21 -7.36 -3.98 -13.10
C LEU A 21 -8.07 -4.97 -14.02
N THR A 22 -7.68 -6.23 -13.94
CA THR A 22 -8.29 -7.30 -14.72
C THR A 22 -8.18 -8.64 -13.97
N THR A 23 -8.94 -9.63 -14.40
CA THR A 23 -8.79 -11.00 -13.90
C THR A 23 -7.59 -11.67 -14.57
N PHE A 24 -7.07 -12.72 -13.93
CA PHE A 24 -5.99 -13.52 -14.51
C PHE A 24 -6.39 -14.10 -15.88
N LYS A 25 -7.63 -14.59 -15.99
CA LYS A 25 -8.18 -15.13 -17.23
C LYS A 25 -8.17 -14.11 -18.36
N GLU A 26 -8.67 -12.91 -18.10
CA GLU A 26 -8.69 -11.83 -19.09
C GLU A 26 -7.27 -11.38 -19.47
N ALA A 27 -6.37 -11.31 -18.51
CA ALA A 27 -4.96 -10.98 -18.76
C ALA A 27 -4.33 -12.00 -19.73
N GLN A 28 -4.57 -13.29 -19.53
CA GLN A 28 -4.08 -14.34 -20.43
C GLN A 28 -4.71 -14.23 -21.84
N GLN A 29 -6.04 -14.11 -21.91
CA GLN A 29 -6.76 -14.04 -23.18
C GLN A 29 -6.33 -12.85 -24.05
N ASN A 30 -5.98 -11.73 -23.42
CA ASN A 30 -5.54 -10.51 -24.09
C ASN A 30 -4.02 -10.33 -24.15
N SER A 31 -3.25 -11.36 -23.79
CA SER A 31 -1.78 -11.32 -23.76
C SER A 31 -1.22 -10.16 -22.94
N LEU A 32 -1.94 -9.74 -21.90
CA LEU A 32 -1.48 -8.70 -20.99
C LEU A 32 -0.39 -9.24 -20.06
N LYS A 33 0.50 -8.36 -19.67
CA LYS A 33 1.60 -8.68 -18.73
C LYS A 33 1.33 -8.02 -17.38
N PRO A 34 0.68 -8.71 -16.43
CA PRO A 34 0.42 -8.16 -15.11
C PRO A 34 1.72 -7.74 -14.43
N LEU A 35 1.73 -6.58 -13.76
CA LEU A 35 2.86 -6.10 -12.97
C LEU A 35 2.85 -6.69 -11.57
N ALA A 36 1.67 -6.83 -11.00
CA ALA A 36 1.44 -7.39 -9.67
C ALA A 36 0.08 -8.09 -9.60
N LYS A 37 -0.09 -8.92 -8.59
CA LYS A 37 -1.34 -9.59 -8.23
C LYS A 37 -1.81 -9.04 -6.89
N ILE A 38 -3.08 -8.67 -6.78
CA ILE A 38 -3.72 -8.37 -5.51
C ILE A 38 -3.94 -9.69 -4.78
N ILE A 39 -3.39 -9.82 -3.58
CA ILE A 39 -3.44 -11.04 -2.79
C ILE A 39 -4.53 -10.94 -1.72
N SER A 40 -4.61 -9.81 -1.02
CA SER A 40 -5.62 -9.55 -0.02
C SER A 40 -5.85 -8.05 0.19
N TRP A 41 -6.94 -7.74 0.86
CA TRP A 41 -7.21 -6.38 1.36
C TRP A 41 -8.03 -6.43 2.64
N ALA A 42 -8.00 -5.34 3.40
CA ALA A 42 -8.85 -5.12 4.55
C ALA A 42 -9.27 -3.66 4.64
N SER A 43 -10.50 -3.44 5.07
CA SER A 43 -11.02 -2.14 5.45
C SER A 43 -11.50 -2.24 6.89
N VAL A 44 -11.19 -1.25 7.71
CA VAL A 44 -11.47 -1.24 9.14
C VAL A 44 -12.10 0.08 9.56
N GLY A 45 -12.90 0.04 10.60
CA GLY A 45 -13.40 1.22 11.31
C GLY A 45 -12.74 1.35 12.67
N LEU A 46 -12.53 2.57 13.12
CA LEU A 46 -12.02 2.90 14.45
C LEU A 46 -12.61 4.22 14.94
N GLU A 47 -12.34 4.55 16.19
CA GLU A 47 -12.75 5.83 16.78
C GLU A 47 -12.26 7.01 15.90
N PRO A 48 -13.16 7.92 15.45
CA PRO A 48 -12.81 9.00 14.53
C PRO A 48 -11.67 9.90 15.01
N SER A 49 -11.55 10.12 16.32
CA SER A 49 -10.47 10.89 16.92
C SER A 49 -9.08 10.25 16.76
N LEU A 50 -9.04 8.94 16.46
CA LEU A 50 -7.86 8.13 16.24
C LEU A 50 -7.68 7.73 14.77
N MET A 51 -8.34 8.40 13.85
CA MET A 51 -8.40 8.01 12.42
C MET A 51 -7.03 7.75 11.80
N GLY A 52 -5.99 8.46 12.22
CA GLY A 52 -4.62 8.30 11.72
C GLY A 52 -4.03 6.90 11.99
N LEU A 53 -4.56 6.16 12.98
CA LEU A 53 -4.11 4.82 13.33
C LEU A 53 -4.82 3.71 12.53
N GLY A 54 -5.76 4.06 11.66
CA GLY A 54 -6.50 3.11 10.81
C GLY A 54 -5.61 2.11 10.04
N PRO A 55 -4.47 2.52 9.48
CA PRO A 55 -3.57 1.61 8.79
C PRO A 55 -3.06 0.44 9.63
N ILE A 56 -2.93 0.59 10.96
CA ILE A 56 -2.41 -0.45 11.85
C ILE A 56 -3.24 -1.71 11.73
N GLU A 57 -4.53 -1.59 12.04
CA GLU A 57 -5.43 -2.74 12.03
C GLU A 57 -5.73 -3.21 10.59
N ALA A 58 -5.79 -2.29 9.62
CA ALA A 58 -5.97 -2.64 8.23
C ALA A 58 -4.82 -3.51 7.69
N ILE A 59 -3.57 -3.16 7.98
CA ILE A 59 -2.38 -3.94 7.60
C ILE A 59 -2.39 -5.29 8.31
N ARG A 60 -2.65 -5.33 9.63
CA ARG A 60 -2.75 -6.57 10.40
C ARG A 60 -3.77 -7.53 9.80
N GLN A 61 -4.97 -7.04 9.49
CA GLN A 61 -6.03 -7.88 8.93
C GLN A 61 -5.74 -8.32 7.49
N ALA A 62 -5.23 -7.43 6.63
CA ALA A 62 -4.88 -7.80 5.27
C ALA A 62 -3.77 -8.86 5.25
N SER A 63 -2.73 -8.72 6.05
CA SER A 63 -1.63 -9.67 6.16
C SER A 63 -2.07 -11.01 6.75
N LYS A 64 -2.93 -10.98 7.78
CA LYS A 64 -3.49 -12.20 8.41
C LYS A 64 -4.30 -13.06 7.44
N LYS A 65 -5.06 -12.44 6.53
CA LYS A 65 -5.87 -13.17 5.52
C LYS A 65 -5.04 -14.07 4.62
N VAL A 66 -3.77 -13.76 4.45
CA VAL A 66 -2.82 -14.49 3.58
C VAL A 66 -1.68 -15.14 4.35
N ASN A 67 -1.79 -15.15 5.69
CA ASN A 67 -0.79 -15.73 6.59
C ASN A 67 0.61 -15.14 6.40
N TRP A 68 0.72 -13.83 6.12
CA TRP A 68 1.99 -13.13 6.06
C TRP A 68 2.33 -12.53 7.42
N ASN A 69 3.55 -12.76 7.88
CA ASN A 69 4.13 -11.96 8.95
C ASN A 69 4.58 -10.60 8.39
N LEU A 70 4.51 -9.54 9.18
CA LEU A 70 4.87 -8.20 8.72
C LEU A 70 6.34 -8.08 8.28
N ASN A 71 7.24 -8.84 8.90
CA ASN A 71 8.66 -8.88 8.53
C ASN A 71 8.93 -9.55 7.17
N GLU A 72 7.99 -10.36 6.65
CA GLU A 72 8.06 -10.98 5.34
C GLU A 72 7.59 -10.06 4.20
N ILE A 73 7.03 -8.90 4.55
CA ILE A 73 6.68 -7.86 3.58
C ILE A 73 7.95 -7.07 3.27
N ASP A 74 8.26 -6.97 1.99
CA ASP A 74 9.49 -6.36 1.53
C ASP A 74 9.43 -4.84 1.55
N LEU A 75 8.31 -4.26 1.10
CA LEU A 75 8.09 -2.81 1.02
C LEU A 75 6.68 -2.43 1.45
N PHE A 76 6.59 -1.25 2.05
CA PHE A 76 5.33 -0.62 2.44
C PHE A 76 5.21 0.76 1.80
N GLU A 77 4.02 1.09 1.33
CA GLU A 77 3.59 2.47 1.03
C GLU A 77 2.45 2.82 1.99
N ILE A 78 2.76 3.61 3.00
CA ILE A 78 1.81 4.09 4.00
C ILE A 78 1.63 5.58 3.79
N ASN A 79 0.40 5.99 3.43
CA ASN A 79 0.15 7.39 3.12
C ASN A 79 0.44 8.29 4.33
N GLU A 80 1.28 9.28 4.13
CA GLU A 80 1.69 10.26 5.15
C GLU A 80 0.70 11.43 5.19
N ALA A 81 -0.48 11.23 5.75
CA ALA A 81 -1.35 12.37 6.02
C ALA A 81 -0.69 13.36 6.99
N PHE A 82 0.01 12.83 8.00
CA PHE A 82 0.79 13.56 9.00
C PHE A 82 2.03 12.75 9.38
N ALA A 83 3.16 13.40 9.65
CA ALA A 83 4.37 12.71 10.10
C ALA A 83 4.13 11.97 11.42
N ALA A 84 3.46 12.62 12.38
CA ALA A 84 3.13 12.00 13.66
C ALA A 84 2.30 10.72 13.51
N GLN A 85 1.34 10.72 12.56
CA GLN A 85 0.53 9.55 12.23
C GLN A 85 1.38 8.43 11.60
N ALA A 86 2.23 8.75 10.64
CA ALA A 86 3.07 7.75 9.98
C ALA A 86 4.05 7.09 10.97
N ILE A 87 4.70 7.89 11.82
CA ILE A 87 5.58 7.42 12.89
C ILE A 87 4.83 6.48 13.85
N ALA A 88 3.63 6.88 14.29
CA ALA A 88 2.83 6.06 15.20
C ALA A 88 2.46 4.70 14.58
N VAL A 89 2.08 4.68 13.29
CA VAL A 89 1.76 3.44 12.56
C VAL A 89 2.98 2.53 12.45
N ILE A 90 4.12 3.06 12.01
CA ILE A 90 5.38 2.31 11.86
C ILE A 90 5.82 1.70 13.19
N SER A 91 5.83 2.52 14.25
CA SER A 91 6.22 2.12 15.60
C SER A 91 5.31 1.02 16.17
N GLU A 92 3.99 1.20 16.07
CA GLU A 92 3.01 0.25 16.61
C GLU A 92 3.00 -1.10 15.86
N LEU A 93 3.32 -1.08 14.57
CA LEU A 93 3.48 -2.30 13.77
C LEU A 93 4.84 -2.97 13.96
N GLY A 94 5.83 -2.27 14.50
CA GLY A 94 7.19 -2.77 14.65
C GLY A 94 7.88 -3.08 13.32
N ILE A 95 7.52 -2.36 12.26
CA ILE A 95 8.12 -2.56 10.93
C ILE A 95 9.36 -1.70 10.75
N ASP A 96 10.28 -2.19 9.92
CA ASP A 96 11.52 -1.48 9.58
C ASP A 96 11.19 -0.24 8.74
N GLU A 97 11.53 0.95 9.25
CA GLU A 97 11.29 2.22 8.57
C GLU A 97 11.99 2.32 7.20
N ASN A 98 13.10 1.62 7.01
CA ASN A 98 13.82 1.57 5.74
C ASN A 98 13.05 0.83 4.63
N LYS A 99 11.97 0.14 4.97
CA LYS A 99 11.05 -0.50 4.02
C LYS A 99 9.81 0.35 3.71
N VAL A 100 9.64 1.51 4.35
CA VAL A 100 8.44 2.32 4.27
C VAL A 100 8.70 3.57 3.43
N ASN A 101 7.83 3.82 2.43
CA ASN A 101 7.87 5.04 1.62
C ASN A 101 9.27 5.37 1.09
N VAL A 102 9.96 4.38 0.56
CA VAL A 102 11.39 4.47 0.17
C VAL A 102 11.68 5.51 -0.92
N ASN A 103 10.68 6.01 -1.60
CA ASN A 103 10.76 7.11 -2.56
C ASN A 103 10.21 8.44 -2.02
N GLY A 104 10.02 8.55 -0.71
CA GLY A 104 9.31 9.66 -0.08
C GLY A 104 7.79 9.45 -0.08
N GLY A 105 7.10 10.20 0.76
CA GLY A 105 5.66 10.09 0.96
C GLY A 105 4.91 11.41 0.72
N ALA A 106 3.66 11.45 1.14
CA ALA A 106 2.74 12.55 0.85
C ALA A 106 3.15 13.90 1.44
N ILE A 107 3.97 13.94 2.49
CA ILE A 107 4.49 15.21 3.04
C ILE A 107 5.35 15.92 2.01
N ALA A 108 6.20 15.17 1.29
CA ALA A 108 7.07 15.73 0.26
C ALA A 108 6.38 15.82 -1.11
N LEU A 109 5.60 14.80 -1.49
CA LEU A 109 5.03 14.64 -2.83
C LEU A 109 3.66 15.31 -2.99
N GLY A 110 2.91 15.49 -1.89
CA GLY A 110 1.53 15.94 -1.89
C GLY A 110 0.52 14.81 -1.65
N HIS A 111 -0.69 15.20 -1.26
CA HIS A 111 -1.79 14.29 -0.96
C HIS A 111 -3.05 14.62 -1.78
N PRO A 112 -3.10 14.22 -3.05
CA PRO A 112 -4.32 14.32 -3.85
C PRO A 112 -5.33 13.29 -3.35
N ILE A 113 -6.20 13.69 -2.42
CA ILE A 113 -7.04 12.80 -1.59
C ILE A 113 -7.76 11.75 -2.44
N GLY A 114 -8.40 12.14 -3.54
CA GLY A 114 -9.10 11.22 -4.43
C GLY A 114 -8.22 10.28 -5.24
N ALA A 115 -6.92 10.57 -5.36
CA ALA A 115 -5.97 9.77 -6.14
C ALA A 115 -4.93 9.05 -5.28
N SER A 116 -4.78 9.38 -4.00
CA SER A 116 -3.68 8.91 -3.16
C SER A 116 -3.62 7.38 -3.06
N GLY A 117 -4.76 6.69 -3.00
CA GLY A 117 -4.77 5.22 -2.98
C GLY A 117 -4.14 4.61 -4.23
N ALA A 118 -4.51 5.08 -5.41
CA ALA A 118 -3.91 4.66 -6.67
C ALA A 118 -2.44 5.08 -6.76
N ARG A 119 -2.10 6.32 -6.32
CA ARG A 119 -0.74 6.85 -6.35
C ARG A 119 0.23 5.98 -5.55
N ILE A 120 -0.09 5.66 -4.28
CA ILE A 120 0.82 4.84 -3.46
C ILE A 120 0.96 3.43 -4.02
N LEU A 121 -0.11 2.86 -4.56
CA LEU A 121 -0.06 1.53 -5.15
C LEU A 121 0.80 1.50 -6.42
N VAL A 122 0.71 2.52 -7.27
CA VAL A 122 1.59 2.67 -8.44
C VAL A 122 3.05 2.76 -8.00
N THR A 123 3.36 3.61 -7.03
CA THR A 123 4.72 3.76 -6.48
C THR A 123 5.24 2.42 -5.96
N LEU A 124 4.44 1.72 -5.14
CA LEU A 124 4.81 0.43 -4.57
C LEU A 124 5.13 -0.61 -5.64
N ILE A 125 4.25 -0.78 -6.64
CA ILE A 125 4.44 -1.76 -7.71
C ILE A 125 5.73 -1.50 -8.49
N HIS A 126 5.97 -0.25 -8.86
CA HIS A 126 7.17 0.10 -9.64
C HIS A 126 8.44 -0.06 -8.81
N GLU A 127 8.43 0.31 -7.54
CA GLU A 127 9.61 0.16 -6.68
C GLU A 127 9.88 -1.32 -6.34
N MET A 128 8.85 -2.12 -6.10
CA MET A 128 9.01 -3.57 -5.93
C MET A 128 9.67 -4.20 -7.16
N LYS A 129 9.26 -3.80 -8.37
CA LYS A 129 9.88 -4.30 -9.61
C LYS A 129 11.33 -3.85 -9.75
N LYS A 130 11.62 -2.58 -9.49
CA LYS A 130 12.97 -1.99 -9.56
C LYS A 130 13.94 -2.69 -8.61
N GLN A 131 13.49 -2.97 -7.38
CA GLN A 131 14.29 -3.64 -6.36
C GLN A 131 14.20 -5.17 -6.40
N ASN A 132 13.47 -5.74 -7.36
CA ASN A 132 13.21 -7.19 -7.45
C ASN A 132 12.60 -7.76 -6.15
N LYS A 133 11.67 -7.03 -5.54
CA LYS A 133 10.95 -7.40 -4.32
C LYS A 133 9.66 -8.13 -4.68
N LYS A 134 9.23 -9.03 -3.78
CA LYS A 134 8.09 -9.91 -4.05
C LYS A 134 6.80 -9.45 -3.39
N ARG A 135 6.84 -9.08 -2.11
CA ARG A 135 5.66 -8.77 -1.29
C ARG A 135 5.60 -7.31 -0.92
N GLY A 136 4.48 -6.67 -1.12
CA GLY A 136 4.26 -5.28 -0.76
C GLY A 136 2.91 -5.05 -0.12
N CYS A 137 2.82 -4.00 0.68
CA CYS A 137 1.57 -3.55 1.29
C CYS A 137 1.41 -2.04 1.15
N ALA A 138 0.27 -1.61 0.62
CA ALA A 138 -0.13 -0.20 0.57
C ALA A 138 -1.26 0.04 1.57
N ALA A 139 -1.19 1.15 2.34
CA ALA A 139 -2.22 1.46 3.33
C ALA A 139 -2.44 2.97 3.50
N LEU A 140 -3.69 3.33 3.87
CA LEU A 140 -4.11 4.70 4.14
C LEU A 140 -5.02 4.75 5.37
N CYS A 141 -4.92 5.84 6.11
CA CYS A 141 -5.99 6.27 7.00
C CYS A 141 -7.05 7.04 6.18
N ILE A 142 -8.28 7.03 6.66
CA ILE A 142 -9.40 7.67 5.96
C ILE A 142 -10.19 8.46 6.98
N GLY A 143 -10.56 9.70 6.62
CA GLY A 143 -11.39 10.58 7.45
C GLY A 143 -12.69 9.90 7.87
N GLY A 144 -13.15 10.19 9.09
CA GLY A 144 -14.31 9.55 9.71
C GLY A 144 -13.97 8.32 10.56
N GLY A 145 -12.68 7.97 10.72
CA GLY A 145 -12.24 6.84 11.54
C GLY A 145 -12.21 5.53 10.75
N MET A 146 -11.48 5.51 9.65
CA MET A 146 -11.32 4.32 8.83
C MET A 146 -9.86 4.09 8.42
N GLY A 147 -9.54 2.86 8.07
CA GLY A 147 -8.28 2.46 7.45
C GLY A 147 -8.49 1.44 6.36
N ILE A 148 -7.62 1.44 5.37
CA ILE A 148 -7.59 0.44 4.31
C ILE A 148 -6.17 -0.01 4.07
N ALA A 149 -5.99 -1.29 3.77
CA ALA A 149 -4.72 -1.87 3.32
C ALA A 149 -4.92 -2.87 2.20
N LEU A 150 -3.94 -2.95 1.32
CA LEU A 150 -3.90 -3.86 0.17
C LEU A 150 -2.53 -4.54 0.11
N CYS A 151 -2.52 -5.89 0.13
CA CYS A 151 -1.33 -6.70 -0.04
C CYS A 151 -1.21 -7.17 -1.49
N ILE A 152 -0.02 -7.03 -2.06
CA ILE A 152 0.27 -7.40 -3.44
C ILE A 152 1.52 -8.27 -3.54
N GLU A 153 1.59 -9.09 -4.57
CA GLU A 153 2.83 -9.77 -5.01
C GLU A 153 3.18 -9.35 -6.44
N THR A 154 4.47 -9.13 -6.70
CA THR A 154 4.95 -8.97 -8.07
C THR A 154 4.82 -10.28 -8.85
N VAL A 155 4.47 -10.20 -10.12
CA VAL A 155 4.40 -11.35 -11.01
C VAL A 155 5.74 -11.52 -11.71
N SER A 156 6.43 -12.66 -11.49
CA SER A 156 7.58 -13.05 -12.30
C SER A 156 7.13 -13.83 -13.52
N TYR A 157 7.78 -13.60 -14.65
CA TYR A 157 7.43 -14.23 -15.95
C TYR A 157 7.46 -15.77 -15.95
N THR A 158 8.18 -16.37 -15.00
CA THR A 158 8.31 -17.83 -14.86
C THR A 158 7.03 -18.49 -14.32
N HIS A 159 6.17 -17.78 -13.61
CA HIS A 159 4.94 -18.34 -13.06
C HIS A 159 3.78 -18.41 -14.06
N LEU A 160 3.83 -17.63 -15.14
CA LEU A 160 2.80 -17.66 -16.18
C LEU A 160 2.87 -18.94 -17.04
N ARG A 161 4.03 -19.58 -17.14
CA ARG A 161 4.21 -20.83 -17.90
C ARG A 161 3.91 -22.10 -17.10
N ALA A 162 3.98 -22.06 -15.77
CA ALA A 162 3.77 -23.25 -14.94
C ALA A 162 2.32 -23.77 -14.94
N HIS A 163 1.35 -22.95 -15.29
CA HIS A 163 -0.05 -23.35 -15.43
C HIS A 163 -0.42 -23.83 -16.84
N GLU A 164 0.50 -23.78 -17.82
CA GLU A 164 0.27 -24.28 -19.18
C GLU A 164 0.57 -25.77 -19.32
N THR A 165 1.21 -26.42 -18.33
CA THR A 165 1.66 -27.81 -18.40
C THR A 165 0.76 -28.83 -17.69
N ASP A 166 -0.31 -28.36 -17.00
CA ASP A 166 -1.28 -29.24 -16.34
C ASP A 166 -2.63 -29.26 -17.10
N ARG A 167 -2.58 -29.67 -18.36
CA ARG A 167 -3.75 -30.12 -19.15
C ARG A 167 -3.43 -31.38 -19.92
#